data_02d9bb6bea82f398e89ed59ba4796d71
#
_entry.id   02d9bb6bea82f398e89ed59ba4796d71
#
_cell.length_a   1.000
_cell.length_b   1.000
_cell.length_c   1.000
_cell.angle_alpha   90.00
_cell.angle_beta   90.00
_cell.angle_gamma   90.00
#
_symmetry.space_group_name_H-M   'P 1'
#
loop_
_entity.id
_entity.type
_entity.pdbx_description
1 polymer ?
#
loop_
_entity_poly.entity_id
_entity_poly.type
_entity_poly.pdbx_seq_one_letter_code
_entity_poly.pdbx_strand_id
1 'polypeptide(L)'
;MDTDGGAEPPAQGRGTAGFSKRALQQLREGLDAEIEAGRLPGAVVMLAHHGKLALVHAGGWLDKAKARLMTEDALFRIFSMTKPFTSVAALMLVEQGRLSLQDKVVLYLPELGEAWQDTCVEHLLLHASGLTYGARIANAAVRKAYEDLGIPVNPRGIAPDDFLRRIAQVPLLYAPGTTWEYGLSTDLLGLLIERLTSQRLGAWLDLHVFKPLGMTDTSFHVDLSQANRIAQPFPVDPVDGAQLKIPDQTFDPVSPALLDSGGAGAISTAGDYLRFASMLAGGGRLGSIRLLREDTVQHMTTDQITGRFSTPVTPGQAAMQWPGFGFGLGFGVRLRGIPSDAPGGPGLFFWSGTGGTMFWVDPQEELVAVYMTQAPGLSRQHYRRWIMNRVYEALGLE
;
A
#
# COMPACT_ATOMS: atom_id res chain seq x y z
N MET A 1 -0.81 -28.98 29.61
CA MET A 1 0.34 -29.46 28.84
C MET A 1 0.44 -28.58 27.63
N ASP A 2 1.48 -27.80 27.67
CA ASP A 2 1.78 -26.71 26.78
C ASP A 2 1.94 -27.10 25.32
N THR A 3 1.37 -26.33 24.41
CA THR A 3 1.97 -26.07 23.10
C THR A 3 1.68 -24.65 22.71
N ASP A 4 2.49 -23.75 23.25
CA ASP A 4 2.65 -22.39 22.78
C ASP A 4 3.40 -22.44 21.44
N GLY A 5 2.65 -22.47 20.36
CA GLY A 5 3.14 -22.43 18.97
C GLY A 5 3.13 -21.01 18.42
N GLY A 6 3.67 -20.05 19.16
CA GLY A 6 3.94 -18.71 18.67
C GLY A 6 4.89 -18.81 17.47
N ALA A 7 4.47 -18.29 16.28
CA ALA A 7 5.35 -18.16 15.14
C ALA A 7 6.55 -17.30 15.55
N GLU A 8 7.70 -17.91 15.77
CA GLU A 8 8.94 -17.19 16.01
C GLU A 8 9.17 -16.17 14.90
N PRO A 9 9.61 -14.94 15.23
CA PRO A 9 10.13 -14.01 14.23
C PRO A 9 11.25 -14.72 13.46
N PRO A 10 11.44 -14.42 12.17
CA PRO A 10 12.53 -15.05 11.40
C PRO A 10 13.81 -14.93 12.20
N ALA A 11 14.41 -16.09 12.49
CA ALA A 11 15.49 -16.26 13.43
C ALA A 11 16.53 -15.14 13.27
N GLN A 12 16.97 -14.60 14.40
CA GLN A 12 18.04 -13.57 14.49
C GLN A 12 19.39 -14.14 14.04
N GLY A 13 19.47 -14.57 12.79
CA GLY A 13 20.72 -14.80 12.09
C GLY A 13 20.91 -13.60 11.15
N ARG A 14 21.59 -12.56 11.58
CA ARG A 14 22.03 -11.41 10.75
C ARG A 14 23.09 -11.88 9.74
N GLY A 15 22.73 -12.85 8.89
CA GLY A 15 23.48 -13.24 7.71
C GLY A 15 23.15 -12.26 6.57
N THR A 16 24.04 -12.10 5.61
CA THR A 16 23.83 -11.26 4.43
C THR A 16 22.82 -11.86 3.45
N ALA A 17 22.34 -13.07 3.69
CA ALA A 17 21.33 -13.79 2.90
C ALA A 17 21.52 -13.65 1.37
N GLY A 18 22.75 -13.77 0.89
CA GLY A 18 23.08 -13.62 -0.54
C GLY A 18 23.58 -12.24 -0.94
N PHE A 19 23.31 -11.19 -0.17
CA PHE A 19 23.89 -9.87 -0.41
C PHE A 19 25.37 -9.80 -0.02
N SER A 20 26.15 -9.01 -0.75
CA SER A 20 27.50 -8.62 -0.32
C SER A 20 27.43 -7.75 0.95
N LYS A 21 28.23 -8.07 1.98
CA LYS A 21 28.35 -7.22 3.18
C LYS A 21 28.72 -5.79 2.85
N ARG A 22 29.66 -5.62 1.89
CA ARG A 22 30.11 -4.31 1.42
C ARG A 22 28.96 -3.53 0.78
N ALA A 23 28.15 -4.19 -0.07
CA ALA A 23 27.07 -3.55 -0.77
C ALA A 23 25.93 -3.15 0.17
N LEU A 24 25.59 -3.98 1.17
CA LEU A 24 24.64 -3.60 2.22
C LEU A 24 25.14 -2.41 3.06
N GLN A 25 26.46 -2.34 3.30
CA GLN A 25 27.06 -1.20 3.99
C GLN A 25 26.97 0.08 3.14
N GLN A 26 27.26 0.00 1.85
CA GLN A 26 27.13 1.13 0.91
C GLN A 26 25.67 1.63 0.80
N LEU A 27 24.69 0.72 0.84
CA LEU A 27 23.28 1.10 0.87
C LEU A 27 22.93 1.89 2.14
N ARG A 28 23.38 1.44 3.32
CA ARG A 28 23.21 2.17 4.59
C ARG A 28 23.86 3.54 4.53
N GLU A 29 25.14 3.60 4.19
CA GLU A 29 25.90 4.84 4.10
C GLU A 29 25.29 5.83 3.10
N GLY A 30 24.81 5.34 1.96
CA GLY A 30 24.12 6.15 0.98
C GLY A 30 22.82 6.74 1.51
N LEU A 31 22.03 5.95 2.25
CA LEU A 31 20.79 6.42 2.88
C LEU A 31 21.09 7.46 3.98
N ASP A 32 22.07 7.18 4.82
CA ASP A 32 22.49 8.08 5.91
C ASP A 32 23.01 9.40 5.35
N ALA A 33 23.75 9.38 4.25
CA ALA A 33 24.23 10.60 3.57
C ALA A 33 23.08 11.49 3.04
N GLU A 34 21.99 10.89 2.53
CA GLU A 34 20.80 11.65 2.12
C GLU A 34 20.08 12.30 3.31
N ILE A 35 20.06 11.59 4.44
CA ILE A 35 19.50 12.07 5.71
C ILE A 35 20.34 13.19 6.31
N GLU A 36 21.65 13.02 6.39
CA GLU A 36 22.61 14.02 6.91
C GLU A 36 22.60 15.31 6.09
N ALA A 37 22.45 15.18 4.78
CA ALA A 37 22.29 16.31 3.87
C ALA A 37 20.94 17.03 4.01
N GLY A 38 20.03 16.53 4.85
CA GLY A 38 18.71 17.12 5.07
C GLY A 38 17.72 16.93 3.92
N ARG A 39 18.02 16.03 2.98
CA ARG A 39 17.15 15.73 1.84
C ARG A 39 16.06 14.70 2.14
N LEU A 40 16.27 13.88 3.19
CA LEU A 40 15.34 12.88 3.68
C LEU A 40 15.17 13.04 5.20
N PRO A 41 13.94 13.01 5.77
CA PRO A 41 13.77 13.17 7.22
C PRO A 41 14.37 12.01 8.01
N GLY A 42 14.06 10.81 7.57
CA GLY A 42 14.50 9.55 8.12
C GLY A 42 13.76 8.41 7.44
N ALA A 43 14.30 7.21 7.57
CA ALA A 43 13.72 6.03 6.94
C ALA A 43 14.02 4.76 7.72
N VAL A 44 13.18 3.74 7.47
CA VAL A 44 13.46 2.35 7.83
C VAL A 44 13.45 1.52 6.55
N VAL A 45 14.51 0.74 6.34
CA VAL A 45 14.64 -0.23 5.25
C VAL A 45 14.76 -1.62 5.82
N MET A 46 13.92 -2.54 5.35
CA MET A 46 14.04 -3.95 5.66
C MET A 46 14.07 -4.78 4.39
N LEU A 47 15.03 -5.69 4.28
CA LEU A 47 15.19 -6.61 3.17
C LEU A 47 15.16 -8.05 3.68
N ALA A 48 14.39 -8.90 3.01
CA ALA A 48 14.48 -10.35 3.14
C ALA A 48 14.81 -10.96 1.78
N HIS A 49 15.71 -11.94 1.75
CA HIS A 49 16.13 -12.65 0.55
C HIS A 49 16.23 -14.14 0.84
N HIS A 50 15.71 -14.97 -0.06
CA HIS A 50 15.57 -16.42 0.15
C HIS A 50 14.90 -16.74 1.50
N GLY A 51 13.86 -15.98 1.86
CA GLY A 51 13.11 -16.14 3.11
C GLY A 51 13.88 -15.76 4.40
N LYS A 52 15.06 -15.15 4.30
CA LYS A 52 15.88 -14.75 5.45
C LYS A 52 16.05 -13.24 5.50
N LEU A 53 15.98 -12.67 6.71
CA LEU A 53 16.25 -11.25 6.93
C LEU A 53 17.71 -10.93 6.58
N ALA A 54 17.92 -10.05 5.59
CA ALA A 54 19.23 -9.63 5.09
C ALA A 54 19.66 -8.27 5.63
N LEU A 55 18.73 -7.33 5.77
CA LEU A 55 18.97 -5.97 6.23
C LEU A 55 17.86 -5.48 7.12
N VAL A 56 18.22 -4.83 8.21
CA VAL A 56 17.40 -3.85 8.94
C VAL A 56 18.26 -2.61 9.09
N HIS A 57 17.73 -1.46 8.68
CA HIS A 57 18.38 -0.17 8.86
C HIS A 57 17.34 0.89 9.16
N ALA A 58 17.55 1.61 10.27
CA ALA A 58 16.76 2.77 10.67
C ALA A 58 17.72 3.95 10.82
N GLY A 59 17.48 5.04 10.08
CA GLY A 59 18.33 6.21 10.09
C GLY A 59 17.55 7.52 10.11
N GLY A 60 18.15 8.57 10.65
CA GLY A 60 17.60 9.92 10.67
C GLY A 60 16.58 10.19 11.77
N TRP A 61 15.61 11.06 11.48
CA TRP A 61 14.67 11.59 12.44
C TRP A 61 13.29 10.92 12.31
N LEU A 62 12.80 10.44 13.44
CA LEU A 62 11.38 10.11 13.60
C LEU A 62 10.53 11.39 13.62
N ASP A 63 11.00 12.39 14.39
CA ASP A 63 10.42 13.72 14.50
C ASP A 63 11.54 14.74 14.74
N LYS A 64 11.97 15.44 13.68
CA LYS A 64 13.07 16.40 13.75
C LYS A 64 12.74 17.57 14.68
N ALA A 65 11.50 18.04 14.70
CA ALA A 65 11.08 19.15 15.53
C ALA A 65 11.21 18.86 17.04
N LYS A 66 11.08 17.59 17.41
CA LYS A 66 11.23 17.11 18.79
C LYS A 66 12.55 16.39 19.05
N ALA A 67 13.51 16.47 18.11
CA ALA A 67 14.83 15.82 18.18
C ALA A 67 14.76 14.32 18.50
N ARG A 68 13.73 13.61 17.97
CA ARG A 68 13.57 12.16 18.14
C ARG A 68 14.18 11.42 16.96
N LEU A 69 15.05 10.45 17.25
CA LEU A 69 15.69 9.61 16.23
C LEU A 69 14.72 8.53 15.72
N MET A 70 14.92 8.11 14.47
CA MET A 70 14.22 7.00 13.85
C MET A 70 14.57 5.69 14.56
N THR A 71 13.58 4.83 14.73
CA THR A 71 13.73 3.48 15.31
C THR A 71 13.15 2.42 14.37
N GLU A 72 13.60 1.18 14.49
CA GLU A 72 13.14 0.06 13.65
C GLU A 72 11.62 -0.19 13.81
N ASP A 73 11.07 0.14 14.97
CA ASP A 73 9.66 -0.01 15.34
C ASP A 73 8.82 1.26 15.11
N ALA A 74 9.35 2.23 14.35
CA ALA A 74 8.64 3.45 14.01
C ALA A 74 7.33 3.17 13.27
N LEU A 75 6.28 3.91 13.63
CA LEU A 75 4.95 3.83 13.05
C LEU A 75 4.81 4.82 11.88
N PHE A 76 4.44 4.32 10.73
CA PHE A 76 4.26 5.10 9.51
C PHE A 76 2.80 5.12 9.06
N ARG A 77 2.31 6.28 8.64
CA ARG A 77 1.10 6.35 7.83
C ARG A 77 1.43 5.74 6.47
N ILE A 78 0.91 4.55 6.19
CA ILE A 78 1.26 3.82 4.98
C ILE A 78 0.40 4.19 3.77
N PHE A 79 -0.64 4.99 3.98
CA PHE A 79 -1.54 5.46 2.92
C PHE A 79 -1.97 4.33 1.97
N SER A 80 -1.69 4.47 0.68
CA SER A 80 -2.12 3.51 -0.35
C SER A 80 -1.52 2.11 -0.20
N MET A 81 -0.49 1.92 0.62
CA MET A 81 -0.07 0.58 1.02
C MET A 81 -1.11 -0.14 1.91
N THR A 82 -2.19 0.53 2.30
CA THR A 82 -3.40 -0.09 2.89
C THR A 82 -4.14 -0.98 1.89
N LYS A 83 -4.13 -0.62 0.60
CA LYS A 83 -4.90 -1.31 -0.46
C LYS A 83 -4.60 -2.81 -0.56
N PRO A 84 -3.33 -3.25 -0.52
CA PRO A 84 -3.00 -4.67 -0.46
C PRO A 84 -3.69 -5.45 0.66
N PHE A 85 -3.82 -4.86 1.85
CA PHE A 85 -4.55 -5.51 2.96
C PHE A 85 -6.02 -5.71 2.62
N THR A 86 -6.67 -4.67 2.08
CA THR A 86 -8.08 -4.72 1.69
C THR A 86 -8.31 -5.70 0.53
N SER A 87 -7.38 -5.77 -0.43
CA SER A 87 -7.42 -6.72 -1.53
C SER A 87 -7.28 -8.16 -1.04
N VAL A 88 -6.34 -8.44 -0.14
CA VAL A 88 -6.20 -9.76 0.51
C VAL A 88 -7.48 -10.14 1.26
N ALA A 89 -8.06 -9.22 2.03
CA ALA A 89 -9.33 -9.46 2.73
C ALA A 89 -10.46 -9.86 1.78
N ALA A 90 -10.63 -9.14 0.67
CA ALA A 90 -11.63 -9.47 -0.33
C ALA A 90 -11.41 -10.87 -0.92
N LEU A 91 -10.16 -11.20 -1.26
CA LEU A 91 -9.82 -12.51 -1.84
C LEU A 91 -9.94 -13.67 -0.84
N MET A 92 -9.67 -13.43 0.45
CA MET A 92 -9.99 -14.41 1.51
C MET A 92 -11.50 -14.71 1.55
N LEU A 93 -12.35 -13.69 1.41
CA LEU A 93 -13.79 -13.89 1.36
C LEU A 93 -14.23 -14.58 0.07
N VAL A 94 -13.53 -14.37 -1.04
CA VAL A 94 -13.75 -15.11 -2.30
C VAL A 94 -13.39 -16.59 -2.11
N GLU A 95 -12.26 -16.91 -1.52
CA GLU A 95 -11.86 -18.30 -1.23
C GLU A 95 -12.82 -19.03 -0.28
N GLN A 96 -13.48 -18.29 0.61
CA GLN A 96 -14.52 -18.79 1.51
C GLN A 96 -15.89 -18.98 0.82
N GLY A 97 -16.02 -18.60 -0.46
CA GLY A 97 -17.29 -18.63 -1.19
C GLY A 97 -18.33 -17.62 -0.70
N ARG A 98 -17.91 -16.62 0.09
CA ARG A 98 -18.79 -15.57 0.62
C ARG A 98 -18.90 -14.35 -0.31
N LEU A 99 -17.98 -14.22 -1.26
CA LEU A 99 -17.88 -13.15 -2.22
C LEU A 99 -17.46 -13.75 -3.57
N SER A 100 -17.95 -13.19 -4.68
CA SER A 100 -17.46 -13.49 -6.02
C SER A 100 -16.88 -12.23 -6.67
N LEU A 101 -15.84 -12.37 -7.46
CA LEU A 101 -15.27 -11.25 -8.24
C LEU A 101 -16.31 -10.65 -9.21
N GLN A 102 -17.26 -11.46 -9.65
CA GLN A 102 -18.31 -11.06 -10.60
C GLN A 102 -19.60 -10.56 -9.91
N ASP A 103 -19.66 -10.62 -8.57
CA ASP A 103 -20.81 -10.08 -7.84
C ASP A 103 -20.94 -8.58 -8.09
N LYS A 104 -22.17 -8.14 -8.33
CA LYS A 104 -22.46 -6.71 -8.48
C LYS A 104 -22.36 -6.01 -7.14
N VAL A 105 -21.63 -4.89 -7.11
CA VAL A 105 -21.38 -4.12 -5.89
C VAL A 105 -22.68 -3.68 -5.21
N VAL A 106 -23.72 -3.38 -5.99
CA VAL A 106 -25.04 -2.99 -5.49
C VAL A 106 -25.77 -4.09 -4.69
N LEU A 107 -25.36 -5.35 -4.81
CA LEU A 107 -25.88 -6.44 -3.97
C LEU A 107 -25.52 -6.26 -2.50
N TYR A 108 -24.40 -5.65 -2.23
CA TYR A 108 -23.85 -5.41 -0.89
C TYR A 108 -24.04 -3.96 -0.44
N LEU A 109 -24.04 -3.03 -1.40
CA LEU A 109 -24.12 -1.58 -1.19
C LEU A 109 -25.26 -1.00 -2.05
N PRO A 110 -26.54 -1.34 -1.76
CA PRO A 110 -27.69 -0.92 -2.57
C PRO A 110 -27.87 0.60 -2.59
N GLU A 111 -27.31 1.33 -1.63
CA GLU A 111 -27.33 2.79 -1.54
C GLU A 111 -26.66 3.47 -2.75
N LEU A 112 -25.80 2.76 -3.48
CA LEU A 112 -25.14 3.28 -4.68
C LEU A 112 -26.11 3.49 -5.86
N GLY A 113 -27.20 2.71 -5.89
CA GLY A 113 -28.26 2.89 -6.88
C GLY A 113 -27.92 2.40 -8.29
N GLU A 114 -28.81 2.75 -9.24
CA GLU A 114 -28.81 2.22 -10.60
C GLU A 114 -27.52 2.53 -11.39
N ALA A 115 -26.89 3.68 -11.16
CA ALA A 115 -25.65 4.05 -11.84
C ALA A 115 -24.50 3.05 -11.63
N TRP A 116 -24.60 2.19 -10.61
CA TRP A 116 -23.57 1.22 -10.22
C TRP A 116 -23.91 -0.23 -10.56
N GLN A 117 -25.07 -0.47 -11.22
CA GLN A 117 -25.55 -1.83 -11.52
C GLN A 117 -24.58 -2.68 -12.34
N ASP A 118 -23.71 -2.05 -13.13
CA ASP A 118 -22.70 -2.74 -13.96
C ASP A 118 -21.36 -2.93 -13.25
N THR A 119 -21.15 -2.29 -12.11
CA THR A 119 -19.91 -2.40 -11.35
C THR A 119 -19.89 -3.73 -10.57
N CYS A 120 -18.82 -4.52 -10.76
CA CYS A 120 -18.58 -5.73 -9.98
C CYS A 120 -17.37 -5.56 -9.04
N VAL A 121 -17.18 -6.52 -8.13
CA VAL A 121 -16.07 -6.55 -7.16
C VAL A 121 -14.71 -6.50 -7.83
N GLU A 122 -14.53 -7.22 -8.94
CA GLU A 122 -13.30 -7.18 -9.74
C GLU A 122 -12.96 -5.75 -10.20
N HIS A 123 -13.96 -4.97 -10.61
CA HIS A 123 -13.74 -3.57 -11.01
C HIS A 123 -13.20 -2.70 -9.86
N LEU A 124 -13.60 -2.98 -8.61
CA LEU A 124 -13.05 -2.28 -7.45
C LEU A 124 -11.58 -2.66 -7.21
N LEU A 125 -11.26 -3.95 -7.27
CA LEU A 125 -9.90 -4.48 -7.09
C LEU A 125 -8.94 -3.99 -8.18
N LEU A 126 -9.43 -3.87 -9.42
CA LEU A 126 -8.67 -3.42 -10.58
C LEU A 126 -8.65 -1.89 -10.76
N HIS A 127 -9.30 -1.11 -9.89
CA HIS A 127 -9.49 0.31 -10.16
C HIS A 127 -10.14 0.60 -11.52
N ALA A 128 -11.10 -0.22 -11.92
CA ALA A 128 -11.84 -0.10 -13.16
C ALA A 128 -13.33 0.24 -12.93
N SER A 129 -13.68 0.75 -11.75
CA SER A 129 -15.06 1.11 -11.40
C SER A 129 -15.52 2.45 -11.99
N GLY A 130 -14.60 3.27 -12.52
CA GLY A 130 -14.88 4.64 -12.95
C GLY A 130 -14.76 5.68 -11.82
N LEU A 131 -14.50 5.27 -10.56
CA LEU A 131 -14.13 6.20 -9.48
C LEU A 131 -12.72 6.74 -9.67
N THR A 132 -12.51 7.97 -9.23
CA THR A 132 -11.19 8.63 -9.24
C THR A 132 -10.89 9.30 -7.90
N TYR A 133 -9.77 10.00 -7.82
CA TYR A 133 -9.49 11.01 -6.81
C TYR A 133 -9.80 12.40 -7.38
N GLY A 134 -10.96 12.97 -7.04
CA GLY A 134 -11.46 14.20 -7.63
C GLY A 134 -10.46 15.36 -7.72
N ALA A 135 -9.67 15.58 -6.66
CA ALA A 135 -8.66 16.63 -6.61
C ALA A 135 -7.50 16.47 -7.64
N ARG A 136 -7.39 15.30 -8.31
CA ARG A 136 -6.29 14.97 -9.23
C ARG A 136 -6.71 14.85 -10.68
N ILE A 137 -8.00 15.08 -10.98
CA ILE A 137 -8.54 14.83 -12.31
C ILE A 137 -8.62 16.10 -13.16
N ALA A 138 -8.34 15.96 -14.46
CA ALA A 138 -8.45 17.06 -15.43
C ALA A 138 -9.91 17.42 -15.76
N ASN A 139 -10.84 16.44 -15.70
CA ASN A 139 -12.25 16.68 -15.98
C ASN A 139 -12.86 17.61 -14.92
N ALA A 140 -13.14 18.86 -15.31
CA ALA A 140 -13.60 19.91 -14.40
C ALA A 140 -14.97 19.61 -13.77
N ALA A 141 -15.88 18.98 -14.51
CA ALA A 141 -17.22 18.66 -14.01
C ALA A 141 -17.15 17.58 -12.93
N VAL A 142 -16.38 16.50 -13.16
CA VAL A 142 -16.17 15.44 -12.17
C VAL A 142 -15.43 16.00 -10.96
N ARG A 143 -14.36 16.78 -11.15
CA ARG A 143 -13.64 17.42 -10.03
C ARG A 143 -14.57 18.27 -9.17
N LYS A 144 -15.41 19.10 -9.81
CA LYS A 144 -16.37 19.94 -9.09
C LYS A 144 -17.38 19.09 -8.29
N ALA A 145 -17.85 17.98 -8.82
CA ALA A 145 -18.76 17.08 -8.09
C ALA A 145 -18.12 16.53 -6.80
N TYR A 146 -16.84 16.11 -6.85
CA TYR A 146 -16.11 15.68 -5.65
C TYR A 146 -15.93 16.82 -4.64
N GLU A 147 -15.63 18.04 -5.12
CA GLU A 147 -15.48 19.24 -4.28
C GLU A 147 -16.80 19.60 -3.61
N ASP A 148 -17.88 19.71 -4.38
CA ASP A 148 -19.23 20.08 -3.88
C ASP A 148 -19.76 19.06 -2.86
N LEU A 149 -19.44 17.78 -3.04
CA LEU A 149 -19.81 16.71 -2.13
C LEU A 149 -18.82 16.54 -0.96
N GLY A 150 -17.74 17.30 -0.95
CA GLY A 150 -16.72 17.24 0.09
C GLY A 150 -16.08 15.85 0.24
N ILE A 151 -15.75 15.21 -0.88
CA ILE A 151 -15.13 13.86 -0.88
C ILE A 151 -13.61 14.01 -0.94
N PRO A 152 -12.88 13.72 0.16
CA PRO A 152 -11.43 13.82 0.21
C PRO A 152 -10.75 12.58 -0.38
N VAL A 153 -9.43 12.68 -0.59
CA VAL A 153 -8.59 11.53 -1.00
C VAL A 153 -8.55 10.43 0.07
N ASN A 154 -8.65 10.79 1.34
CA ASN A 154 -8.77 9.85 2.45
C ASN A 154 -10.08 10.13 3.21
N PRO A 155 -11.10 9.27 3.09
CA PRO A 155 -12.43 9.53 3.64
C PRO A 155 -12.58 9.18 5.13
N ARG A 156 -11.52 8.92 5.89
CA ARG A 156 -11.58 8.48 7.30
C ARG A 156 -12.36 9.40 8.24
N GLY A 157 -12.52 10.67 7.87
CA GLY A 157 -13.28 11.68 8.62
C GLY A 157 -14.77 11.72 8.29
N ILE A 158 -15.26 10.85 7.41
CA ILE A 158 -16.67 10.78 6.97
C ILE A 158 -17.26 9.48 7.49
N ALA A 159 -18.49 9.53 8.03
CA ALA A 159 -19.19 8.33 8.44
C ALA A 159 -19.49 7.41 7.24
N PRO A 160 -19.48 6.07 7.40
CA PRO A 160 -19.68 5.12 6.30
C PRO A 160 -20.90 5.39 5.43
N ASP A 161 -22.06 5.57 6.04
CA ASP A 161 -23.32 5.82 5.30
C ASP A 161 -23.33 7.19 4.60
N ASP A 162 -22.66 8.19 5.17
CA ASP A 162 -22.49 9.50 4.54
C ASP A 162 -21.54 9.42 3.34
N PHE A 163 -20.44 8.68 3.48
CA PHE A 163 -19.53 8.45 2.37
C PHE A 163 -20.23 7.72 1.21
N LEU A 164 -21.00 6.67 1.47
CA LEU A 164 -21.78 5.96 0.45
C LEU A 164 -22.79 6.89 -0.24
N ARG A 165 -23.53 7.71 0.52
CA ARG A 165 -24.47 8.67 -0.05
C ARG A 165 -23.81 9.70 -0.96
N ARG A 166 -22.60 10.14 -0.62
CA ARG A 166 -21.82 11.07 -1.45
C ARG A 166 -21.31 10.37 -2.71
N ILE A 167 -20.73 9.18 -2.58
CA ILE A 167 -20.21 8.40 -3.72
C ILE A 167 -21.33 8.05 -4.71
N ALA A 168 -22.53 7.75 -4.26
CA ALA A 168 -23.68 7.48 -5.12
C ALA A 168 -24.06 8.66 -6.03
N GLN A 169 -23.69 9.89 -5.66
CA GLN A 169 -24.00 11.12 -6.41
C GLN A 169 -22.86 11.54 -7.36
N VAL A 170 -21.68 10.92 -7.25
CA VAL A 170 -20.54 11.24 -8.11
C VAL A 170 -20.74 10.63 -9.50
N PRO A 171 -20.59 11.41 -10.58
CA PRO A 171 -20.56 10.83 -11.91
C PRO A 171 -19.33 9.94 -12.07
N LEU A 172 -19.50 8.71 -12.52
CA LEU A 172 -18.40 7.84 -12.88
C LEU A 172 -17.65 8.46 -14.05
N LEU A 173 -16.31 8.53 -13.95
CA LEU A 173 -15.46 9.14 -14.98
C LEU A 173 -15.47 8.30 -16.27
N TYR A 174 -15.56 6.99 -16.11
CA TYR A 174 -15.61 6.00 -17.18
C TYR A 174 -16.66 4.93 -16.86
N ALA A 175 -17.16 4.26 -17.88
CA ALA A 175 -18.03 3.09 -17.68
C ALA A 175 -17.22 1.99 -16.95
N PRO A 176 -17.83 1.30 -15.98
CA PRO A 176 -17.17 0.23 -15.26
C PRO A 176 -16.58 -0.84 -16.18
N GLY A 177 -15.37 -1.28 -15.90
CA GLY A 177 -14.66 -2.30 -16.68
C GLY A 177 -14.08 -1.83 -18.01
N THR A 178 -14.03 -0.51 -18.29
CA THR A 178 -13.49 0.01 -19.55
C THR A 178 -12.13 0.65 -19.44
N THR A 179 -11.83 1.26 -18.31
CA THR A 179 -10.61 2.06 -18.10
C THR A 179 -10.06 1.85 -16.71
N TRP A 180 -8.75 1.71 -16.62
CA TRP A 180 -8.06 1.75 -15.34
C TRP A 180 -7.95 3.20 -14.86
N GLU A 181 -8.63 3.51 -13.74
CA GLU A 181 -8.63 4.84 -13.12
C GLU A 181 -8.41 4.72 -11.62
N TYR A 182 -7.21 5.09 -11.18
CA TYR A 182 -6.83 4.98 -9.78
C TYR A 182 -7.58 5.97 -8.89
N GLY A 183 -8.27 5.45 -7.88
CA GLY A 183 -9.10 6.29 -7.01
C GLY A 183 -9.60 5.57 -5.76
N LEU A 184 -10.82 5.92 -5.36
CA LEU A 184 -11.49 5.49 -4.12
C LEU A 184 -12.09 4.07 -4.19
N SER A 185 -11.86 3.30 -5.26
CA SER A 185 -12.43 1.96 -5.42
C SER A 185 -12.17 1.04 -4.22
N THR A 186 -10.96 1.10 -3.64
CA THR A 186 -10.60 0.24 -2.51
C THR A 186 -11.22 0.70 -1.19
N ASP A 187 -11.56 1.99 -1.05
CA ASP A 187 -12.35 2.47 0.08
C ASP A 187 -13.76 1.89 0.03
N LEU A 188 -14.35 1.88 -1.16
CA LEU A 188 -15.66 1.25 -1.38
C LEU A 188 -15.61 -0.26 -1.17
N LEU A 189 -14.53 -0.92 -1.59
CA LEU A 189 -14.30 -2.35 -1.32
C LEU A 189 -14.21 -2.63 0.18
N GLY A 190 -13.56 -1.75 0.95
CA GLY A 190 -13.50 -1.84 2.41
C GLY A 190 -14.90 -1.81 3.04
N LEU A 191 -15.77 -0.89 2.61
CA LEU A 191 -17.16 -0.83 3.07
C LEU A 191 -17.98 -2.05 2.66
N LEU A 192 -17.74 -2.60 1.48
CA LEU A 192 -18.39 -3.85 1.05
C LEU A 192 -18.00 -5.00 2.00
N ILE A 193 -16.73 -5.11 2.36
CA ILE A 193 -16.23 -6.10 3.34
C ILE A 193 -16.91 -5.88 4.70
N GLU A 194 -17.00 -4.65 5.19
CA GLU A 194 -17.69 -4.32 6.45
C GLU A 194 -19.15 -4.78 6.41
N ARG A 195 -19.85 -4.49 5.31
CA ARG A 195 -21.26 -4.87 5.13
C ARG A 195 -21.41 -6.39 5.11
N LEU A 196 -20.57 -7.09 4.36
CA LEU A 196 -20.60 -8.55 4.24
C LEU A 196 -20.26 -9.27 5.55
N THR A 197 -19.36 -8.69 6.33
CA THR A 197 -18.85 -9.33 7.57
C THR A 197 -19.53 -8.83 8.84
N SER A 198 -20.27 -7.71 8.77
CA SER A 198 -20.83 -6.99 9.93
C SER A 198 -19.76 -6.57 10.95
N GLN A 199 -18.53 -6.33 10.49
CA GLN A 199 -17.41 -5.87 11.30
C GLN A 199 -16.75 -4.68 10.63
N ARG A 200 -16.15 -3.77 11.41
CA ARG A 200 -15.29 -2.73 10.87
C ARG A 200 -14.09 -3.37 10.16
N LEU A 201 -13.65 -2.76 9.05
CA LEU A 201 -12.56 -3.28 8.23
C LEU A 201 -11.29 -3.53 9.04
N GLY A 202 -10.90 -2.58 9.89
CA GLY A 202 -9.72 -2.71 10.75
C GLY A 202 -9.83 -3.86 11.73
N ALA A 203 -10.99 -4.07 12.33
CA ALA A 203 -11.24 -5.18 13.26
C ALA A 203 -11.20 -6.54 12.54
N TRP A 204 -11.77 -6.61 11.34
CA TRP A 204 -11.71 -7.83 10.53
C TRP A 204 -10.27 -8.15 10.10
N LEU A 205 -9.54 -7.16 9.61
CA LEU A 205 -8.13 -7.31 9.22
C LEU A 205 -7.24 -7.70 10.41
N ASP A 206 -7.45 -7.10 11.57
CA ASP A 206 -6.73 -7.44 12.80
C ASP A 206 -6.89 -8.93 13.13
N LEU A 207 -8.13 -9.43 13.12
CA LEU A 207 -8.44 -10.81 13.47
C LEU A 207 -7.93 -11.82 12.44
N HIS A 208 -8.07 -11.51 11.15
CA HIS A 208 -7.88 -12.49 10.08
C HIS A 208 -6.55 -12.34 9.33
N VAL A 209 -5.88 -11.18 9.42
CA VAL A 209 -4.63 -10.91 8.72
C VAL A 209 -3.51 -10.54 9.69
N PHE A 210 -3.71 -9.49 10.51
CA PHE A 210 -2.61 -8.92 11.28
C PHE A 210 -2.17 -9.85 12.42
N LYS A 211 -3.10 -10.27 13.28
CA LYS A 211 -2.79 -11.21 14.38
C LYS A 211 -2.20 -12.54 13.91
N PRO A 212 -2.78 -13.23 12.92
CA PRO A 212 -2.18 -14.47 12.42
C PRO A 212 -0.76 -14.30 11.90
N LEU A 213 -0.45 -13.17 11.25
CA LEU A 213 0.90 -12.87 10.76
C LEU A 213 1.82 -12.28 11.83
N GLY A 214 1.33 -12.02 13.06
CA GLY A 214 2.10 -11.36 14.11
C GLY A 214 2.44 -9.90 13.83
N MET A 215 1.55 -9.19 13.12
CA MET A 215 1.65 -7.77 12.79
C MET A 215 1.00 -6.93 13.91
N THR A 216 1.68 -6.85 15.05
CA THR A 216 1.11 -6.29 16.29
C THR A 216 1.01 -4.77 16.32
N ASP A 217 1.71 -4.10 15.42
CA ASP A 217 1.78 -2.63 15.32
C ASP A 217 1.03 -2.08 14.09
N THR A 218 0.24 -2.93 13.41
CA THR A 218 -0.54 -2.54 12.24
C THR A 218 -2.01 -2.34 12.61
N SER A 219 -2.55 -1.15 12.32
CA SER A 219 -3.92 -0.78 12.70
C SER A 219 -4.45 0.40 11.89
N PHE A 220 -5.72 0.77 12.11
CA PHE A 220 -6.33 2.01 11.59
C PHE A 220 -6.38 3.14 12.64
N HIS A 221 -5.89 2.87 13.83
CA HIS A 221 -5.83 3.81 14.94
C HIS A 221 -4.62 3.46 15.83
N VAL A 222 -3.95 4.47 16.35
CA VAL A 222 -2.79 4.33 17.23
C VAL A 222 -3.16 4.84 18.62
N ASP A 223 -2.96 4.04 19.64
CA ASP A 223 -3.16 4.47 21.03
C ASP A 223 -2.25 5.65 21.38
N LEU A 224 -2.76 6.57 22.19
CA LEU A 224 -2.02 7.76 22.62
C LEU A 224 -0.67 7.42 23.26
N SER A 225 -0.59 6.30 23.97
CA SER A 225 0.65 5.79 24.58
C SER A 225 1.75 5.48 23.56
N GLN A 226 1.39 5.21 22.31
CA GLN A 226 2.33 4.92 21.22
C GLN A 226 2.54 6.10 20.26
N ALA A 227 1.91 7.24 20.50
CA ALA A 227 2.02 8.43 19.64
C ALA A 227 3.48 8.92 19.45
N ASN A 228 4.36 8.60 20.41
CA ASN A 228 5.78 8.92 20.36
C ASN A 228 6.56 8.10 19.31
N ARG A 229 5.99 7.02 18.78
CA ARG A 229 6.58 6.19 17.71
C ARG A 229 6.17 6.64 16.30
N ILE A 230 5.26 7.61 16.16
CA ILE A 230 4.74 8.04 14.86
C ILE A 230 5.75 8.93 14.15
N ALA A 231 6.21 8.47 12.97
CA ALA A 231 7.09 9.23 12.11
C ALA A 231 6.41 10.48 11.54
N GLN A 232 7.16 11.60 11.51
CA GLN A 232 6.68 12.89 11.03
C GLN A 232 7.44 13.32 9.77
N PRO A 233 6.75 13.92 8.77
CA PRO A 233 7.40 14.48 7.58
C PRO A 233 8.12 15.78 7.92
N PHE A 234 9.01 16.20 7.02
CA PHE A 234 9.44 17.59 7.03
C PHE A 234 8.26 18.53 6.68
N PRO A 235 8.27 19.77 7.16
CA PRO A 235 7.23 20.73 6.82
C PRO A 235 7.35 21.24 5.37
N VAL A 236 8.52 21.09 4.76
CA VAL A 236 8.86 21.58 3.41
C VAL A 236 9.50 20.44 2.63
N ASP A 237 9.12 20.28 1.36
CA ASP A 237 9.77 19.32 0.46
C ASP A 237 11.21 19.82 0.17
N PRO A 238 12.24 19.03 0.48
CA PRO A 238 13.63 19.46 0.27
C PRO A 238 14.03 19.53 -1.21
N VAL A 239 13.23 19.01 -2.13
CA VAL A 239 13.53 19.02 -3.58
C VAL A 239 13.14 20.34 -4.22
N ASP A 240 11.95 20.84 -3.93
CA ASP A 240 11.39 22.05 -4.60
C ASP A 240 11.06 23.20 -3.63
N GLY A 241 11.26 22.98 -2.32
CA GLY A 241 10.95 23.98 -1.29
C GLY A 241 9.46 24.21 -1.07
N ALA A 242 8.60 23.39 -1.69
CA ALA A 242 7.16 23.53 -1.52
C ALA A 242 6.72 23.22 -0.10
N GLN A 243 5.82 24.05 0.44
CA GLN A 243 5.15 23.74 1.70
C GLN A 243 4.36 22.43 1.54
N LEU A 244 4.74 21.42 2.28
CA LEU A 244 3.97 20.17 2.34
C LEU A 244 2.66 20.48 3.09
N LYS A 245 1.55 20.52 2.35
CA LYS A 245 0.21 20.72 2.93
C LYS A 245 -0.15 19.48 3.76
N ILE A 246 0.42 19.41 4.94
CA ILE A 246 0.30 18.29 5.87
C ILE A 246 -1.16 17.91 6.16
N PRO A 247 -2.14 18.85 6.33
CA PRO A 247 -3.53 18.48 6.59
C PRO A 247 -4.18 17.61 5.51
N ASP A 248 -3.88 17.85 4.24
CA ASP A 248 -4.48 17.11 3.11
C ASP A 248 -3.75 15.80 2.82
N GLN A 249 -2.53 15.64 3.32
CA GLN A 249 -1.65 14.49 3.04
C GLN A 249 -1.32 13.66 4.27
N THR A 250 -1.64 14.15 5.47
CA THR A 250 -1.45 13.41 6.72
C THR A 250 -2.73 13.49 7.55
N PHE A 251 -3.14 12.36 8.06
CA PHE A 251 -4.16 12.30 9.10
C PHE A 251 -3.48 12.11 10.46
N ASP A 252 -4.14 12.53 11.54
CA ASP A 252 -3.71 12.20 12.88
C ASP A 252 -4.12 10.74 13.22
N PRO A 253 -3.15 9.83 13.37
CA PRO A 253 -3.45 8.43 13.63
C PRO A 253 -4.06 8.18 15.02
N VAL A 254 -3.87 9.11 15.94
CA VAL A 254 -4.38 9.01 17.33
C VAL A 254 -5.84 9.46 17.41
N SER A 255 -6.30 10.29 16.47
CA SER A 255 -7.70 10.68 16.38
C SER A 255 -8.56 9.52 15.87
N PRO A 256 -9.71 9.22 16.50
CA PRO A 256 -10.60 8.17 16.03
C PRO A 256 -11.05 8.40 14.59
N ALA A 257 -11.00 7.34 13.78
CA ALA A 257 -11.54 7.35 12.42
C ALA A 257 -13.03 7.03 12.45
N LEU A 258 -13.85 7.80 11.71
CA LEU A 258 -15.25 7.46 11.49
C LEU A 258 -15.37 6.28 10.53
N LEU A 259 -14.47 6.21 9.53
CA LEU A 259 -14.37 5.14 8.55
C LEU A 259 -12.94 4.59 8.50
N ASP A 260 -12.79 3.28 8.49
CA ASP A 260 -11.51 2.62 8.24
C ASP A 260 -11.25 2.63 6.72
N SER A 261 -10.55 3.67 6.25
CA SER A 261 -10.29 3.84 4.81
C SER A 261 -9.48 2.66 4.27
N GLY A 262 -10.13 1.78 3.51
CA GLY A 262 -9.48 0.63 2.88
C GLY A 262 -8.44 1.01 1.83
N GLY A 263 -8.52 2.25 1.35
CA GLY A 263 -7.59 2.81 0.37
C GLY A 263 -6.37 3.52 0.96
N ALA A 264 -6.42 4.03 2.23
CA ALA A 264 -5.36 4.91 2.73
C ALA A 264 -5.29 5.04 4.27
N GLY A 265 -6.04 4.27 5.05
CA GLY A 265 -6.25 4.54 6.47
C GLY A 265 -5.29 3.86 7.44
N ALA A 266 -4.52 2.86 7.00
CA ALA A 266 -3.70 2.07 7.91
C ALA A 266 -2.37 2.76 8.29
N ILE A 267 -1.92 2.37 9.48
CA ILE A 267 -0.61 2.66 10.04
C ILE A 267 0.11 1.31 10.22
N SER A 268 1.42 1.26 10.01
CA SER A 268 2.21 0.04 10.15
C SER A 268 3.67 0.34 10.44
N THR A 269 4.43 -0.67 10.83
CA THR A 269 5.89 -0.65 10.88
C THR A 269 6.49 -1.34 9.66
N ALA A 270 7.79 -1.14 9.42
CA ALA A 270 8.50 -1.86 8.36
C ALA A 270 8.54 -3.37 8.64
N GLY A 271 8.68 -3.78 9.89
CA GLY A 271 8.70 -5.18 10.31
C GLY A 271 7.38 -5.90 10.06
N ASP A 272 6.26 -5.27 10.44
CA ASP A 272 4.94 -5.83 10.19
C ASP A 272 4.65 -5.95 8.70
N TYR A 273 4.97 -4.90 7.93
CA TYR A 273 4.76 -4.94 6.49
C TYR A 273 5.65 -5.97 5.79
N LEU A 274 6.88 -6.19 6.29
CA LEU A 274 7.76 -7.25 5.78
C LEU A 274 7.12 -8.64 5.99
N ARG A 275 6.45 -8.89 7.12
CA ARG A 275 5.70 -10.15 7.36
C ARG A 275 4.58 -10.34 6.35
N PHE A 276 3.79 -9.31 6.10
CA PHE A 276 2.74 -9.34 5.08
C PHE A 276 3.29 -9.57 3.67
N ALA A 277 4.32 -8.84 3.28
CA ALA A 277 4.95 -9.00 1.97
C ALA A 277 5.62 -10.39 1.82
N SER A 278 6.21 -10.92 2.90
CA SER A 278 6.78 -12.27 2.91
C SER A 278 5.70 -13.35 2.82
N MET A 279 4.50 -13.14 3.39
CA MET A 279 3.36 -14.02 3.21
C MET A 279 2.95 -14.07 1.73
N LEU A 280 2.92 -12.94 1.04
CA LEU A 280 2.63 -12.90 -0.40
C LEU A 280 3.74 -13.58 -1.22
N ALA A 281 5.03 -13.31 -0.91
CA ALA A 281 6.17 -13.97 -1.54
C ALA A 281 6.13 -15.50 -1.38
N GLY A 282 5.62 -15.99 -0.24
CA GLY A 282 5.40 -17.40 0.05
C GLY A 282 4.12 -17.99 -0.54
N GLY A 283 3.52 -17.37 -1.55
CA GLY A 283 2.29 -17.85 -2.18
C GLY A 283 1.11 -17.92 -1.21
N GLY A 284 0.93 -16.88 -0.40
CA GLY A 284 -0.14 -16.78 0.59
C GLY A 284 0.18 -17.40 1.94
N ARG A 285 1.47 -17.77 2.19
CA ARG A 285 1.90 -18.45 3.40
C ARG A 285 3.11 -17.80 4.06
N LEU A 286 3.09 -17.71 5.39
CA LEU A 286 4.24 -17.33 6.21
C LEU A 286 4.42 -18.38 7.33
N GLY A 287 5.50 -19.15 7.30
CA GLY A 287 5.71 -20.26 8.23
C GLY A 287 4.58 -21.30 8.14
N SER A 288 3.90 -21.57 9.24
CA SER A 288 2.73 -22.46 9.29
C SER A 288 1.40 -21.79 8.91
N ILE A 289 1.36 -20.46 8.89
CA ILE A 289 0.13 -19.67 8.64
C ILE A 289 -0.10 -19.54 7.13
N ARG A 290 -1.28 -19.90 6.67
CA ARG A 290 -1.76 -19.67 5.31
C ARG A 290 -3.00 -18.77 5.33
N LEU A 291 -2.93 -17.65 4.64
CA LEU A 291 -4.06 -16.71 4.49
C LEU A 291 -4.76 -16.88 3.15
N LEU A 292 -4.01 -17.21 2.09
CA LEU A 292 -4.53 -17.38 0.73
C LEU A 292 -3.93 -18.64 0.10
N ARG A 293 -4.60 -19.17 -0.90
CA ARG A 293 -4.02 -20.19 -1.77
C ARG A 293 -2.99 -19.55 -2.70
N GLU A 294 -2.06 -20.38 -3.16
CA GLU A 294 -1.00 -19.96 -4.08
C GLU A 294 -1.56 -19.45 -5.42
N ASP A 295 -2.57 -20.14 -5.96
CA ASP A 295 -3.25 -19.74 -7.20
C ASP A 295 -3.94 -18.37 -7.08
N THR A 296 -4.50 -18.07 -5.91
CA THR A 296 -5.09 -16.76 -5.63
C THR A 296 -4.02 -15.66 -5.60
N VAL A 297 -2.88 -15.90 -4.94
CA VAL A 297 -1.76 -14.95 -4.92
C VAL A 297 -1.22 -14.75 -6.33
N GLN A 298 -1.02 -15.83 -7.09
CA GLN A 298 -0.58 -15.75 -8.48
C GLN A 298 -1.56 -14.91 -9.33
N HIS A 299 -2.87 -15.15 -9.18
CA HIS A 299 -3.89 -14.38 -9.90
C HIS A 299 -3.84 -12.88 -9.55
N MET A 300 -3.73 -12.54 -8.26
CA MET A 300 -3.73 -11.15 -7.83
C MET A 300 -2.44 -10.39 -8.17
N THR A 301 -1.32 -11.10 -8.35
CA THR A 301 -0.02 -10.51 -8.70
C THR A 301 0.36 -10.70 -10.17
N THR A 302 -0.59 -11.06 -11.02
CA THR A 302 -0.46 -11.11 -12.48
C THR A 302 -1.21 -9.93 -13.10
N ASP A 303 -0.69 -9.40 -14.20
CA ASP A 303 -1.33 -8.29 -14.92
C ASP A 303 -2.72 -8.67 -15.43
N GLN A 304 -3.70 -7.86 -15.09
CA GLN A 304 -5.11 -8.05 -15.42
C GLN A 304 -5.66 -6.94 -16.33
N ILE A 305 -4.84 -5.91 -16.64
CA ILE A 305 -5.33 -4.72 -17.34
C ILE A 305 -4.81 -4.59 -18.78
N THR A 306 -3.59 -5.05 -19.07
CA THR A 306 -2.97 -4.91 -20.40
C THR A 306 -3.77 -5.67 -21.45
N GLY A 307 -4.15 -4.96 -22.54
CA GLY A 307 -4.98 -5.52 -23.62
C GLY A 307 -6.46 -5.72 -23.26
N ARG A 308 -6.84 -5.48 -22.01
CA ARG A 308 -8.22 -5.62 -21.54
C ARG A 308 -9.01 -4.30 -21.61
N PHE A 309 -8.32 -3.18 -21.42
CA PHE A 309 -8.91 -1.85 -21.48
C PHE A 309 -8.49 -1.13 -22.77
N SER A 310 -9.44 -0.49 -23.43
CA SER A 310 -9.23 0.22 -24.70
C SER A 310 -8.75 1.67 -24.50
N THR A 311 -8.88 2.22 -23.31
CA THR A 311 -8.56 3.62 -23.03
C THR A 311 -7.14 3.75 -22.50
N PRO A 312 -6.31 4.65 -23.07
CA PRO A 312 -4.97 4.87 -22.56
C PRO A 312 -5.00 5.42 -21.13
N VAL A 313 -3.95 5.11 -20.40
CA VAL A 313 -3.73 5.58 -19.03
C VAL A 313 -3.73 7.10 -18.98
N THR A 314 -4.48 7.69 -18.06
CA THR A 314 -4.57 9.14 -17.89
C THR A 314 -3.28 9.74 -17.30
N PRO A 315 -3.02 11.06 -17.49
CA PRO A 315 -1.83 11.71 -16.92
C PRO A 315 -1.68 11.55 -15.40
N GLY A 316 -2.79 11.49 -14.66
CA GLY A 316 -2.77 11.22 -13.21
C GLY A 316 -2.29 9.82 -12.86
N GLN A 317 -2.50 8.88 -13.76
CA GLN A 317 -2.05 7.49 -13.66
C GLN A 317 -0.59 7.34 -14.09
N ALA A 318 -0.14 8.12 -15.08
CA ALA A 318 1.26 8.11 -15.53
C ALA A 318 2.25 8.42 -14.39
N ALA A 319 1.84 9.23 -13.43
CA ALA A 319 2.65 9.52 -12.25
C ALA A 319 2.81 8.32 -11.29
N MET A 320 2.03 7.26 -11.47
CA MET A 320 2.08 6.02 -10.67
C MET A 320 2.64 4.84 -11.45
N GLN A 321 2.83 5.01 -12.75
CA GLN A 321 3.32 3.96 -13.62
C GLN A 321 4.78 4.20 -13.97
N TRP A 322 5.59 3.20 -13.69
CA TRP A 322 6.83 3.05 -14.41
C TRP A 322 6.53 2.38 -15.75
N PRO A 323 7.19 2.77 -16.83
CA PRO A 323 7.11 2.03 -18.09
C PRO A 323 7.35 0.54 -17.84
N GLY A 324 6.55 -0.32 -18.48
CA GLY A 324 6.69 -1.76 -18.35
C GLY A 324 6.00 -2.37 -17.12
N PHE A 325 5.08 -1.64 -16.48
CA PHE A 325 4.22 -2.18 -15.43
C PHE A 325 2.75 -2.16 -15.84
N GLY A 326 2.05 -3.24 -15.52
CA GLY A 326 0.61 -3.37 -15.53
C GLY A 326 0.04 -3.35 -14.11
N PHE A 327 -1.18 -3.88 -13.95
CA PHE A 327 -1.85 -3.91 -12.67
C PHE A 327 -2.63 -5.22 -12.47
N GLY A 328 -2.47 -5.82 -11.29
CA GLY A 328 -3.22 -6.98 -10.84
C GLY A 328 -4.35 -6.59 -9.86
N LEU A 329 -4.80 -7.53 -9.04
CA LEU A 329 -5.85 -7.26 -8.06
C LEU A 329 -5.29 -6.53 -6.82
N GLY A 330 -4.93 -5.25 -6.99
CA GLY A 330 -4.40 -4.39 -5.93
C GLY A 330 -2.89 -4.15 -5.96
N PHE A 331 -2.17 -4.59 -6.99
CA PHE A 331 -0.71 -4.45 -7.13
C PHE A 331 -0.31 -3.95 -8.51
N GLY A 332 0.73 -3.10 -8.57
CA GLY A 332 1.50 -2.90 -9.78
C GLY A 332 2.34 -4.13 -10.08
N VAL A 333 2.40 -4.57 -11.33
CA VAL A 333 3.06 -5.81 -11.76
C VAL A 333 3.99 -5.53 -12.92
N ARG A 334 5.24 -6.00 -12.83
CA ARG A 334 6.25 -5.90 -13.88
C ARG A 334 5.90 -6.81 -15.06
N LEU A 335 5.74 -6.21 -16.24
CA LEU A 335 5.37 -6.93 -17.46
C LEU A 335 6.58 -7.65 -18.08
N ARG A 336 6.31 -8.80 -18.71
CA ARG A 336 7.31 -9.52 -19.50
C ARG A 336 7.48 -8.86 -20.87
N GLY A 337 8.74 -8.70 -21.29
CA GLY A 337 9.07 -8.26 -22.66
C GLY A 337 8.85 -6.77 -22.93
N ILE A 338 8.48 -5.98 -21.92
CA ILE A 338 8.35 -4.53 -22.04
C ILE A 338 9.50 -3.85 -21.31
N PRO A 339 10.33 -3.01 -21.98
CA PRO A 339 11.42 -2.29 -21.32
C PRO A 339 10.94 -1.42 -20.15
N SER A 340 11.78 -1.26 -19.15
CA SER A 340 11.56 -0.36 -18.02
C SER A 340 12.88 0.14 -17.46
N ASP A 341 12.86 1.37 -16.94
CA ASP A 341 13.98 1.95 -16.21
C ASP A 341 14.02 1.47 -14.73
N ALA A 342 12.96 0.79 -14.29
CA ALA A 342 12.92 0.22 -12.96
C ALA A 342 13.65 -1.12 -12.94
N PRO A 343 14.47 -1.40 -11.93
CA PRO A 343 15.12 -2.70 -11.76
C PRO A 343 14.11 -3.79 -11.43
N GLY A 344 14.55 -5.03 -11.45
CA GLY A 344 13.73 -6.21 -11.13
C GLY A 344 13.17 -6.92 -12.33
N GLY A 345 12.84 -8.20 -12.15
CA GLY A 345 12.40 -9.13 -13.19
C GLY A 345 10.90 -9.08 -13.47
N PRO A 346 10.46 -9.68 -14.59
CA PRO A 346 9.03 -9.89 -14.87
C PRO A 346 8.35 -10.67 -13.75
N GLY A 347 7.15 -10.20 -13.34
CA GLY A 347 6.42 -10.77 -12.23
C GLY A 347 6.74 -10.11 -10.87
N LEU A 348 7.72 -9.20 -10.81
CA LEU A 348 7.85 -8.32 -9.66
C LEU A 348 6.52 -7.59 -9.43
N PHE A 349 6.05 -7.55 -8.19
CA PHE A 349 4.87 -6.79 -7.81
C PHE A 349 5.14 -5.87 -6.62
N PHE A 350 4.43 -4.76 -6.58
CA PHE A 350 4.69 -3.71 -5.61
C PHE A 350 3.45 -2.86 -5.34
N TRP A 351 3.51 -2.07 -4.29
CA TRP A 351 2.69 -0.88 -4.12
C TRP A 351 3.39 0.17 -3.27
N SER A 352 2.78 1.36 -3.17
CA SER A 352 3.41 2.49 -2.48
C SER A 352 2.40 3.44 -1.87
N GLY A 353 2.82 4.22 -0.88
CA GLY A 353 2.00 5.22 -0.18
C GLY A 353 2.40 6.67 -0.48
N THR A 354 1.45 7.58 -0.49
CA THR A 354 1.68 9.01 -0.75
C THR A 354 2.70 9.64 0.21
N GLY A 355 2.86 9.07 1.42
CA GLY A 355 3.86 9.49 2.40
C GLY A 355 5.31 9.15 2.08
N GLY A 356 5.58 8.43 0.97
CA GLY A 356 6.93 8.01 0.57
C GLY A 356 7.20 6.52 0.78
N THR A 357 6.36 5.82 1.51
CA THR A 357 6.49 4.38 1.77
C THR A 357 6.36 3.55 0.49
N MET A 358 7.02 2.39 0.47
CA MET A 358 6.97 1.44 -0.63
C MET A 358 7.33 0.03 -0.15
N PHE A 359 6.77 -0.98 -0.78
CA PHE A 359 7.28 -2.35 -0.73
C PHE A 359 7.29 -2.95 -2.13
N TRP A 360 8.14 -3.95 -2.32
CA TRP A 360 8.07 -4.80 -3.49
C TRP A 360 8.48 -6.23 -3.16
N VAL A 361 8.00 -7.13 -3.96
CA VAL A 361 8.37 -8.55 -3.97
C VAL A 361 8.86 -8.88 -5.37
N ASP A 362 10.04 -9.42 -5.48
CA ASP A 362 10.59 -9.96 -6.73
C ASP A 362 10.69 -11.48 -6.61
N PRO A 363 9.75 -12.23 -7.21
CA PRO A 363 9.78 -13.68 -7.11
C PRO A 363 10.97 -14.34 -7.82
N GLN A 364 11.55 -13.69 -8.84
CA GLN A 364 12.71 -14.24 -9.56
C GLN A 364 13.97 -14.18 -8.71
N GLU A 365 14.13 -13.10 -7.95
CA GLU A 365 15.26 -12.90 -7.05
C GLU A 365 14.95 -13.40 -5.62
N GLU A 366 13.78 -13.96 -5.35
CA GLU A 366 13.32 -14.32 -4.00
C GLU A 366 13.52 -13.17 -2.99
N LEU A 367 13.30 -11.92 -3.46
CA LEU A 367 13.52 -10.68 -2.72
C LEU A 367 12.20 -10.12 -2.21
N VAL A 368 12.18 -9.75 -0.94
CA VAL A 368 11.14 -8.90 -0.33
C VAL A 368 11.81 -7.67 0.24
N ALA A 369 11.33 -6.50 -0.14
CA ALA A 369 11.85 -5.24 0.34
C ALA A 369 10.74 -4.32 0.83
N VAL A 370 11.00 -3.65 1.94
CA VAL A 370 10.12 -2.64 2.54
C VAL A 370 10.93 -1.40 2.83
N TYR A 371 10.46 -0.28 2.33
CA TYR A 371 11.01 1.06 2.56
C TYR A 371 9.94 1.95 3.17
N MET A 372 10.19 2.43 4.39
CA MET A 372 9.28 3.30 5.13
C MET A 372 9.93 4.65 5.40
N THR A 373 9.25 5.71 4.99
CA THR A 373 9.61 7.11 5.31
C THR A 373 8.34 7.96 5.35
N GLN A 374 8.43 9.17 5.87
CA GLN A 374 7.38 10.20 5.75
C GLN A 374 7.95 11.39 4.97
N ALA A 375 8.11 11.19 3.66
CA ALA A 375 8.59 12.18 2.69
C ALA A 375 7.59 12.33 1.53
N PRO A 376 6.40 12.93 1.77
CA PRO A 376 5.44 13.23 0.72
C PRO A 376 6.00 14.29 -0.24
N GLY A 377 5.35 14.52 -1.38
CA GLY A 377 5.84 15.50 -2.36
C GLY A 377 6.67 14.85 -3.47
N LEU A 378 7.53 15.62 -4.12
CA LEU A 378 8.38 15.14 -5.23
C LEU A 378 9.48 14.19 -4.75
N SER A 379 10.00 14.39 -3.55
CA SER A 379 11.02 13.55 -2.92
C SER A 379 10.63 12.07 -2.88
N ARG A 380 9.33 11.74 -2.69
CA ARG A 380 8.87 10.34 -2.65
C ARG A 380 9.18 9.55 -3.93
N GLN A 381 9.05 10.17 -5.11
CA GLN A 381 9.30 9.47 -6.38
C GLN A 381 10.78 9.24 -6.60
N HIS A 382 11.59 10.25 -6.27
CA HIS A 382 13.04 10.15 -6.32
C HIS A 382 13.55 9.00 -5.43
N TYR A 383 13.16 8.97 -4.15
CA TYR A 383 13.68 7.99 -3.19
C TYR A 383 13.16 6.58 -3.43
N ARG A 384 11.97 6.38 -3.95
CA ARG A 384 11.50 5.05 -4.36
C ARG A 384 12.36 4.44 -5.45
N ARG A 385 12.70 5.23 -6.48
CA ARG A 385 13.59 4.78 -7.55
C ARG A 385 15.00 4.58 -7.02
N TRP A 386 15.48 5.52 -6.25
CA TRP A 386 16.82 5.47 -5.65
C TRP A 386 17.01 4.21 -4.81
N ILE A 387 16.09 3.92 -3.88
CA ILE A 387 16.21 2.76 -2.99
C ILE A 387 16.11 1.43 -3.76
N MET A 388 15.22 1.32 -4.75
CA MET A 388 15.16 0.13 -5.58
C MET A 388 16.49 -0.11 -6.29
N ASN A 389 17.04 0.88 -6.99
CA ASN A 389 18.32 0.74 -7.67
C ASN A 389 19.43 0.28 -6.71
N ARG A 390 19.55 0.91 -5.53
CA ARG A 390 20.54 0.53 -4.53
C ARG A 390 20.39 -0.89 -4.01
N VAL A 391 19.17 -1.37 -3.88
CA VAL A 391 18.94 -2.76 -3.45
C VAL A 391 19.35 -3.76 -4.52
N TYR A 392 19.03 -3.50 -5.81
CA TYR A 392 19.46 -4.38 -6.90
C TYR A 392 20.95 -4.32 -7.18
N GLU A 393 21.58 -3.15 -7.09
CA GLU A 393 23.04 -3.01 -7.10
C GLU A 393 23.69 -3.86 -5.96
N ALA A 394 23.06 -3.88 -4.78
CA ALA A 394 23.54 -4.67 -3.65
C ALA A 394 23.39 -6.18 -3.85
N LEU A 395 22.49 -6.62 -4.71
CA LEU A 395 22.38 -8.01 -5.18
C LEU A 395 23.39 -8.34 -6.29
N GLY A 396 24.07 -7.33 -6.88
CA GLY A 396 24.96 -7.49 -8.02
C GLY A 396 24.21 -7.59 -9.36
N LEU A 397 23.01 -7.06 -9.40
CA LEU A 397 22.14 -7.00 -10.59
C LEU A 397 22.14 -5.54 -11.07
N GLU A 398 22.82 -5.26 -12.19
CA GLU A 398 22.87 -3.94 -12.85
C GLU A 398 21.71 -3.77 -13.84
#